data_8e0afcba400e7b4791393f892f066082
#
_entry.id   8e0afcba400e7b4791393f892f066082
#
_cell.length_a   1.000
_cell.length_b   1.000
_cell.length_c   1.000
_cell.angle_alpha   90.00
_cell.angle_beta   90.00
_cell.angle_gamma   90.00
#
_symmetry.space_group_name_H-M   'P 1'
#
loop_
_entity.id
_entity.type
_entity.pdbx_description
1 polymer ?
#
loop_
_entity_poly.entity_id
_entity_poly.type
_entity_poly.pdbx_seq_one_letter_code
_entity_poly.pdbx_strand_id
1 'polypeptide(L)' 'MGYTSRKLGEFENAEIYYLLGLEIDPEHNGINKYLGGLYVNTGRLAEAKERLKILENCSCEEYKGLDNAIKSGSSKY' A
#
# COMPACT_ATOMS: atom_id res chain seq x y z
N MET A 1 -15.73 18.28 -7.48
CA MET A 1 -15.12 17.69 -8.66
C MET A 1 -13.60 17.78 -8.58
N GLY A 2 -13.01 18.97 -8.61
CA GLY A 2 -11.57 19.15 -8.55
C GLY A 2 -10.91 18.55 -7.32
N TYR A 3 -11.60 18.57 -6.19
CA TYR A 3 -11.06 18.02 -4.96
C TYR A 3 -10.83 16.51 -5.05
N THR A 4 -11.82 15.79 -5.58
CA THR A 4 -11.72 14.34 -5.72
C THR A 4 -10.61 13.96 -6.71
N SER A 5 -10.52 14.70 -7.82
CA SER A 5 -9.49 14.46 -8.82
C SER A 5 -8.09 14.68 -8.24
N ARG A 6 -7.94 15.69 -7.39
CA ARG A 6 -6.66 15.97 -6.75
C ARG A 6 -6.22 14.82 -5.86
N LYS A 7 -7.13 14.26 -5.07
CA LYS A 7 -6.81 13.12 -4.22
C LYS A 7 -6.39 11.91 -5.02
N LEU A 8 -7.09 11.64 -6.11
CA LEU A 8 -6.72 10.53 -6.98
C LEU A 8 -5.34 10.74 -7.59
N GLY A 9 -5.02 11.96 -7.98
CA GLY A 9 -3.71 12.29 -8.49
C GLY A 9 -2.60 12.07 -7.47
N GLU A 10 -2.85 12.39 -6.20
CA GLU A 10 -1.89 12.16 -5.14
C GLU A 10 -1.61 10.67 -4.94
N PHE A 11 -2.65 9.82 -5.01
CA PHE A 11 -2.47 8.38 -4.90
C PHE A 11 -1.68 7.83 -6.09
N GLU A 12 -1.95 8.31 -7.29
CA GLU A 12 -1.22 7.87 -8.47
C GLU A 12 0.26 8.22 -8.38
N ASN A 13 0.58 9.43 -7.95
CA ASN A 13 1.97 9.85 -7.79
C ASN A 13 2.67 9.04 -6.70
N ALA A 14 2.00 8.80 -5.58
CA ALA A 14 2.56 8.00 -4.51
C ALA A 14 2.85 6.57 -4.98
N GLU A 15 1.94 6.00 -5.75
CA GLU A 15 2.12 4.66 -6.29
C GLU A 15 3.38 4.58 -7.16
N ILE A 16 3.59 5.56 -8.02
CA ILE A 16 4.77 5.60 -8.87
C ILE A 16 6.04 5.63 -8.04
N TYR A 17 6.10 6.47 -7.03
CA TYR A 17 7.28 6.56 -6.16
C TYR A 17 7.54 5.26 -5.41
N TYR A 18 6.49 4.62 -4.90
CA TYR A 18 6.64 3.36 -4.18
C TYR A 18 7.11 2.24 -5.11
N LEU A 19 6.59 2.19 -6.34
CA LEU A 19 7.02 1.19 -7.30
C LEU A 19 8.48 1.38 -7.69
N LEU A 20 8.92 2.63 -7.85
CA LEU A 20 10.33 2.91 -8.11
C LEU A 20 11.22 2.46 -6.96
N GLY A 21 10.77 2.69 -5.72
CA GLY A 21 11.49 2.22 -4.54
C GLY A 21 11.60 0.71 -4.49
N LEU A 22 10.55 0.01 -4.92
CA LEU A 22 10.55 -1.45 -4.95
C LEU A 22 11.42 -2.02 -6.06
N GLU A 23 11.72 -1.27 -7.11
CA GLU A 23 12.69 -1.70 -8.11
C GLU A 23 14.09 -1.77 -7.50
N ILE A 24 14.38 -0.90 -6.54
CA ILE A 24 15.67 -0.87 -5.86
C ILE A 24 15.69 -1.90 -4.73
N ASP A 25 14.61 -1.98 -3.97
CA ASP A 25 14.49 -2.88 -2.83
C ASP A 25 13.10 -3.51 -2.79
N PRO A 26 12.88 -4.61 -3.51
CA PRO A 26 11.54 -5.23 -3.62
C PRO A 26 10.96 -5.72 -2.29
N GLU A 27 11.79 -5.94 -1.29
CA GLU A 27 11.35 -6.44 0.00
C GLU A 27 11.34 -5.38 1.08
N HIS A 28 11.41 -4.11 0.70
CA HIS A 28 11.37 -3.01 1.65
C HIS A 28 10.03 -2.99 2.38
N ASN A 29 10.07 -3.26 3.68
CA ASN A 29 8.84 -3.44 4.47
C ASN A 29 7.97 -2.19 4.49
N GLY A 30 8.56 -1.04 4.74
CA GLY A 30 7.83 0.23 4.78
C GLY A 30 7.13 0.54 3.47
N ILE A 31 7.83 0.37 2.36
CA ILE A 31 7.25 0.65 1.04
C ILE A 31 6.12 -0.32 0.73
N ASN A 32 6.31 -1.60 1.00
CA ASN A 32 5.25 -2.59 0.77
C ASN A 32 4.02 -2.30 1.62
N LYS A 33 4.21 -1.88 2.87
CA LYS A 33 3.09 -1.51 3.73
C LYS A 33 2.33 -0.31 3.17
N TYR A 34 3.04 0.76 2.82
CA TYR A 34 2.40 1.97 2.33
C TYR A 34 1.71 1.74 0.99
N LEU A 35 2.36 1.02 0.10
CA LEU A 35 1.75 0.69 -1.19
C LEU A 35 0.51 -0.19 -1.01
N GLY A 36 0.59 -1.16 -0.10
CA GLY A 36 -0.58 -1.98 0.23
C GLY A 36 -1.72 -1.15 0.78
N GLY A 37 -1.42 -0.19 1.68
CA GLY A 37 -2.44 0.73 2.20
C GLY A 37 -3.07 1.58 1.11
N LEU A 38 -2.26 2.04 0.18
CA LEU A 38 -2.74 2.79 -0.98
C LEU A 38 -3.72 1.93 -1.79
N TYR A 39 -3.38 0.68 -2.04
CA TYR A 39 -4.27 -0.23 -2.77
C TYR A 39 -5.58 -0.46 -2.03
N VAL A 40 -5.54 -0.59 -0.71
CA VAL A 40 -6.77 -0.70 0.11
C VAL A 40 -7.63 0.54 -0.08
N ASN A 41 -7.04 1.73 0.01
CA ASN A 41 -7.76 2.99 -0.10
C ASN A 41 -8.34 3.23 -1.49
N THR A 42 -7.77 2.63 -2.51
CA THR A 42 -8.24 2.77 -3.90
C THR A 42 -9.10 1.58 -4.34
N GLY A 43 -9.43 0.66 -3.43
CA GLY A 43 -10.27 -0.48 -3.73
C GLY A 43 -9.57 -1.63 -4.44
N ARG A 44 -8.25 -1.62 -4.49
CA ARG A 44 -7.44 -2.64 -5.18
C ARG A 44 -6.98 -3.68 -4.17
N LEU A 45 -7.93 -4.38 -3.57
CA LEU A 45 -7.65 -5.32 -2.49
C LEU A 45 -6.79 -6.51 -2.90
N ALA A 46 -6.95 -7.01 -4.12
CA ALA A 46 -6.14 -8.12 -4.59
C ALA A 46 -4.65 -7.75 -4.59
N GLU A 47 -4.33 -6.54 -5.05
CA GLU A 47 -2.96 -6.06 -5.06
C GLU A 47 -2.45 -5.79 -3.66
N ALA A 48 -3.31 -5.30 -2.77
CA ALA A 48 -2.95 -5.11 -1.36
C ALA A 48 -2.56 -6.43 -0.72
N LYS A 49 -3.28 -7.50 -1.02
CA LYS A 49 -2.96 -8.83 -0.49
C LYS A 49 -1.64 -9.35 -1.00
N GLU A 50 -1.25 -9.01 -2.22
CA GLU A 50 0.07 -9.36 -2.74
C GLU A 50 1.18 -8.70 -1.93
N ARG A 51 1.00 -7.42 -1.58
CA ARG A 51 1.96 -6.73 -0.73
C ARG A 51 2.02 -7.35 0.66
N LEU A 52 0.85 -7.73 1.19
CA LEU A 52 0.79 -8.40 2.48
C LEU A 52 1.57 -9.72 2.47
N LYS A 53 1.47 -10.46 1.39
CA LYS A 53 2.18 -11.74 1.25
C LYS A 53 3.69 -11.55 1.30
N ILE A 54 4.20 -10.47 0.72
CA ILE A 54 5.62 -10.15 0.79
C ILE A 54 6.03 -9.84 2.22
N LEU A 55 5.20 -9.10 2.96
CA LEU A 55 5.46 -8.74 4.35
C LEU A 55 5.34 -9.94 5.29
N GLU A 56 4.67 -10.99 4.88
CA GLU A 56 4.48 -12.19 5.68
C GLU A 56 5.81 -12.78 6.16
N ASN A 57 6.83 -12.68 5.34
CA ASN A 57 8.17 -13.17 5.67
C ASN A 57 8.83 -12.37 6.78
N CYS A 58 8.37 -11.14 7.00
CA CYS A 58 8.96 -10.23 7.97
C CYS A 58 8.45 -10.48 9.40
N SER A 59 7.19 -10.85 9.58
CA SER A 59 6.51 -10.96 10.86
C SER A 59 6.63 -9.68 11.69
N CYS A 60 6.59 -8.53 11.03
CA CYS A 60 6.81 -7.23 11.63
C CYS A 60 5.52 -6.43 11.75
N GLU A 61 5.62 -5.24 12.36
CA GLU A 61 4.46 -4.37 12.55
C GLU A 61 3.85 -3.94 11.22
N GLU A 62 4.66 -3.79 10.19
CA GLU A 62 4.18 -3.45 8.85
C GLU A 62 3.20 -4.51 8.34
N TYR A 63 3.48 -5.77 8.60
CA TYR A 63 2.57 -6.84 8.25
C TYR A 63 1.23 -6.69 8.96
N LYS A 64 1.29 -6.48 10.28
CA LYS A 64 0.07 -6.35 11.09
C LYS A 64 -0.75 -5.14 10.68
N GLY A 65 -0.08 -4.02 10.42
CA GLY A 65 -0.76 -2.79 9.99
C GLY A 65 -1.50 -2.98 8.67
N LEU A 66 -0.86 -3.59 7.70
CA LEU A 66 -1.48 -3.82 6.41
C LEU A 66 -2.59 -4.87 6.50
N ASP A 67 -2.38 -5.92 7.26
CA ASP A 67 -3.39 -6.95 7.49
C ASP A 67 -4.67 -6.34 8.07
N ASN A 68 -4.51 -5.49 9.09
CA ASN A 68 -5.65 -4.79 9.69
C ASN A 68 -6.33 -3.87 8.69
N ALA A 69 -5.58 -3.17 7.86
CA ALA A 69 -6.14 -2.29 6.85
C ALA A 69 -7.00 -3.07 5.85
N ILE A 70 -6.52 -4.23 5.42
CA ILE A 70 -7.26 -5.09 4.49
C ILE A 70 -8.54 -5.59 5.14
N LYS A 71 -8.48 -6.02 6.39
CA LYS A 71 -9.64 -6.52 7.12
C LYS A 71 -10.70 -5.45 7.35
N SER A 72 -10.27 -4.23 7.65
CA SER A 72 -11.19 -3.12 7.89
C SER A 72 -11.66 -2.43 6.61
N GLY A 73 -10.97 -2.69 5.50
CA GLY A 73 -11.29 -2.06 4.22
C GLY A 73 -10.82 -0.64 4.09
N SER A 74 -9.97 -0.17 5.00
CA SER A 74 -9.42 1.19 4.94
C SER A 74 -8.05 1.23 5.61
N SER A 75 -7.26 2.20 5.24
CA SER A 75 -5.93 2.39 5.80
C SER A 75 -5.75 3.83 6.25
N LYS A 76 -4.92 4.04 7.25
CA LYS A 76 -4.54 5.38 7.70
C LYS A 76 -3.45 6.00 6.84
N TYR A 77 -3.17 5.43 5.78
CA TYR A 77 -2.21 5.86 4.80
C TYR A 77 -2.17 7.37 4.51
#